data_7fb0fea5d5a561bd8bf7914a63218a0d
#
_entry.id   7fb0fea5d5a561bd8bf7914a63218a0d
#
_cell.length_a   1.000
_cell.length_b   1.000
_cell.length_c   1.000
_cell.angle_alpha   90.00
_cell.angle_beta   90.00
_cell.angle_gamma   90.00
#
_symmetry.space_group_name_H-M   'P 1'
#
loop_
_entity.id
_entity.type
_entity.pdbx_description
1 polymer ?
#
loop_
_entity_poly.entity_id
_entity_poly.type
_entity_poly.pdbx_seq_one_letter_code
_entity_poly.pdbx_strand_id
1 'polypeptide(L)'
;ALLGYSGPGAETQADPLLAGTELGVTLFFYNRAGDGADRQIYLSLLDSSGAGVAGYEGWPLPSYPTSAWSEGAAVQVPVAFYLPGSLPSGQYRLAAGFLDPAGGSKTPPVELAALAVQQRVGSFTLPSPSHPFADPPQLGTHAHLLGYDLAETADGQTEVTLYWEVLQPLLPPHHIFVH
;
A
#
# COMPACT_ATOMS: atom_id res chain seq x y z
N ALA A 1 -3.97 23.97 -1.10
CA ALA A 1 -3.09 23.54 -2.20
C ALA A 1 -2.20 22.39 -1.72
N LEU A 2 -1.88 21.45 -2.61
CA LEU A 2 -0.83 20.45 -2.37
C LEU A 2 0.53 21.16 -2.58
N LEU A 3 1.43 21.06 -1.60
CA LEU A 3 2.79 21.63 -1.66
C LEU A 3 3.80 20.64 -2.22
N GLY A 4 3.61 19.36 -1.90
CA GLY A 4 4.54 18.29 -2.25
C GLY A 4 4.26 17.03 -1.45
N TYR A 5 5.21 16.11 -1.48
CA TYR A 5 5.14 14.85 -0.76
C TYR A 5 6.54 14.38 -0.32
N SER A 6 6.59 13.45 0.61
CA SER A 6 7.78 12.66 0.93
C SER A 6 7.45 11.17 0.84
N GLY A 7 8.43 10.37 0.44
CA GLY A 7 8.29 8.94 0.22
C GLY A 7 8.97 8.47 -1.06
N PRO A 8 8.70 7.25 -1.52
CA PRO A 8 9.31 6.72 -2.74
C PRO A 8 9.09 7.64 -3.95
N GLY A 9 10.16 7.88 -4.71
CA GLY A 9 10.16 8.80 -5.87
C GLY A 9 10.27 10.28 -5.55
N ALA A 10 10.25 10.72 -4.27
CA ALA A 10 10.51 12.11 -3.89
C ALA A 10 11.98 12.48 -4.06
N GLU A 11 12.85 11.50 -3.88
CA GLU A 11 14.26 11.54 -4.23
C GLU A 11 14.54 10.47 -5.28
N THR A 12 15.75 10.36 -5.77
CA THR A 12 16.09 9.31 -6.74
C THR A 12 15.81 7.95 -6.12
N GLN A 13 14.82 7.24 -6.65
CA GLN A 13 14.50 5.89 -6.19
C GLN A 13 15.62 4.95 -6.64
N ALA A 14 16.38 4.39 -5.68
CA ALA A 14 17.48 3.49 -5.96
C ALA A 14 16.99 2.11 -6.40
N ASP A 15 15.95 1.59 -5.73
CA ASP A 15 15.42 0.26 -5.96
C ASP A 15 13.93 0.31 -6.37
N PRO A 16 13.49 -0.59 -7.27
CA PRO A 16 12.08 -0.68 -7.61
C PRO A 16 11.23 -1.15 -6.41
N LEU A 17 10.01 -0.66 -6.33
CA LEU A 17 9.03 -1.15 -5.36
C LEU A 17 8.62 -2.59 -5.73
N LEU A 18 8.48 -3.45 -4.74
CA LEU A 18 8.02 -4.82 -4.97
C LEU A 18 6.49 -4.88 -4.98
N ALA A 19 5.90 -5.48 -6.00
CA ALA A 19 4.46 -5.77 -6.02
C ALA A 19 4.06 -6.59 -4.78
N GLY A 20 2.88 -6.30 -4.21
CA GLY A 20 2.41 -6.93 -2.97
C GLY A 20 2.96 -6.32 -1.68
N THR A 21 3.69 -5.20 -1.75
CA THR A 21 4.14 -4.45 -0.57
C THR A 21 3.29 -3.20 -0.34
N GLU A 22 3.40 -2.64 0.85
CA GLU A 22 2.77 -1.36 1.18
C GLU A 22 3.57 -0.19 0.61
N LEU A 23 2.86 0.75 -0.02
CA LEU A 23 3.38 2.04 -0.45
C LEU A 23 2.88 3.11 0.51
N GLY A 24 3.79 3.69 1.30
CA GLY A 24 3.51 4.79 2.21
C GLY A 24 4.12 6.10 1.70
N VAL A 25 3.36 7.18 1.78
CA VAL A 25 3.80 8.53 1.48
C VAL A 25 3.22 9.52 2.50
N THR A 26 3.86 10.67 2.66
CA THR A 26 3.29 11.81 3.39
C THR A 26 3.03 12.95 2.41
N LEU A 27 1.78 13.37 2.30
CA LEU A 27 1.37 14.52 1.50
C LEU A 27 1.43 15.79 2.37
N PHE A 28 1.91 16.89 1.80
CA PHE A 28 1.99 18.18 2.46
C PHE A 28 1.01 19.14 1.80
N PHE A 29 0.05 19.63 2.57
CA PHE A 29 -0.96 20.57 2.12
C PHE A 29 -0.77 21.94 2.78
N TYR A 30 -1.14 22.98 2.05
CA TYR A 30 -1.23 24.35 2.57
C TYR A 30 -2.63 24.89 2.33
N ASN A 31 -3.30 25.35 3.38
CA ASN A 31 -4.61 25.98 3.27
C ASN A 31 -4.45 27.47 2.98
N ARG A 32 -4.71 27.87 1.74
CA ARG A 32 -4.61 29.29 1.31
C ARG A 32 -5.83 30.11 1.74
N ALA A 33 -7.03 29.54 1.58
CA ALA A 33 -8.29 30.13 1.98
C ALA A 33 -9.30 28.98 2.03
N GLY A 34 -9.93 28.76 3.18
CA GLY A 34 -10.92 27.71 3.35
C GLY A 34 -12.24 28.07 2.67
N ASP A 35 -12.80 27.16 1.94
CA ASP A 35 -14.21 27.23 1.48
C ASP A 35 -15.17 26.61 2.52
N GLY A 36 -14.63 26.16 3.67
CA GLY A 36 -15.37 25.51 4.74
C GLY A 36 -15.90 24.13 4.38
N ALA A 37 -15.54 23.58 3.23
CA ALA A 37 -16.02 22.28 2.78
C ALA A 37 -15.08 21.16 3.22
N ASP A 38 -15.68 20.04 3.65
CA ASP A 38 -14.93 18.82 3.91
C ASP A 38 -14.65 18.11 2.59
N ARG A 39 -13.37 17.76 2.39
CA ARG A 39 -12.89 17.06 1.21
C ARG A 39 -12.12 15.82 1.59
N GLN A 40 -12.38 14.76 0.87
CA GLN A 40 -11.50 13.59 0.87
C GLN A 40 -10.31 13.85 -0.05
N ILE A 41 -9.26 13.06 0.11
CA ILE A 41 -8.13 13.00 -0.80
C ILE A 41 -8.15 11.68 -1.55
N TYR A 42 -7.56 11.67 -2.70
CA TYR A 42 -7.19 10.43 -3.37
C TYR A 42 -5.70 10.44 -3.71
N LEU A 43 -5.12 9.26 -3.66
CA LEU A 43 -3.76 8.96 -4.12
C LEU A 43 -3.87 7.75 -5.03
N SER A 44 -3.42 7.87 -6.26
CA SER A 44 -3.60 6.82 -7.27
C SER A 44 -2.26 6.46 -7.89
N LEU A 45 -2.01 5.16 -8.03
CA LEU A 45 -0.97 4.62 -8.88
C LEU A 45 -1.56 4.36 -10.26
N LEU A 46 -1.02 5.00 -11.27
CA LEU A 46 -1.50 4.96 -12.65
C LEU A 46 -0.52 4.17 -13.51
N ASP A 47 -1.04 3.33 -14.38
CA ASP A 47 -0.24 2.64 -15.41
C ASP A 47 0.12 3.57 -16.59
N SER A 48 0.76 3.02 -17.61
CA SER A 48 1.17 3.75 -18.81
C SER A 48 -0.02 4.27 -19.63
N SER A 49 -1.21 3.68 -19.51
CA SER A 49 -2.44 4.14 -20.15
C SER A 49 -3.12 5.28 -19.39
N GLY A 50 -2.71 5.50 -18.12
CA GLY A 50 -3.35 6.42 -17.19
C GLY A 50 -4.49 5.79 -16.38
N ALA A 51 -4.67 4.47 -16.46
CA ALA A 51 -5.64 3.78 -15.63
C ALA A 51 -5.12 3.60 -14.21
N GLY A 52 -5.99 3.78 -13.21
CA GLY A 52 -5.67 3.53 -11.81
C GLY A 52 -5.57 2.03 -11.53
N VAL A 53 -4.42 1.58 -11.02
CA VAL A 53 -4.16 0.17 -10.70
C VAL A 53 -4.12 -0.12 -9.21
N ALA A 54 -3.91 0.90 -8.39
CA ALA A 54 -3.96 0.86 -6.93
C ALA A 54 -4.13 2.28 -6.39
N GLY A 55 -4.51 2.42 -5.11
CA GLY A 55 -4.60 3.75 -4.52
C GLY A 55 -5.30 3.77 -3.17
N TYR A 56 -5.48 4.99 -2.71
CA TYR A 56 -6.21 5.35 -1.49
C TYR A 56 -7.24 6.42 -1.81
N GLU A 57 -8.42 6.29 -1.25
CA GLU A 57 -9.45 7.35 -1.20
C GLU A 57 -9.98 7.44 0.22
N GLY A 58 -9.99 8.62 0.80
CA GLY A 58 -10.47 8.78 2.16
C GLY A 58 -10.20 10.16 2.74
N TRP A 59 -10.53 10.30 4.03
CA TRP A 59 -10.31 11.52 4.78
C TRP A 59 -8.82 11.73 5.03
N PRO A 60 -8.30 12.97 4.84
CA PRO A 60 -6.88 13.25 5.09
C PRO A 60 -6.45 12.89 6.51
N LEU A 61 -7.22 13.37 7.48
CA LEU A 61 -7.02 13.11 8.92
C LEU A 61 -8.39 12.87 9.54
N PRO A 62 -8.69 11.69 10.11
CA PRO A 62 -10.03 11.36 10.62
C PRO A 62 -10.56 12.30 11.68
N SER A 63 -9.68 12.85 12.54
CA SER A 63 -10.04 13.78 13.63
C SER A 63 -9.82 15.25 13.31
N TYR A 64 -9.36 15.59 12.08
CA TYR A 64 -9.07 16.96 11.68
C TYR A 64 -9.52 17.18 10.22
N PRO A 65 -10.82 17.39 9.98
CA PRO A 65 -11.39 17.55 8.64
C PRO A 65 -10.85 18.80 7.94
N THR A 66 -10.90 18.83 6.62
CA THR A 66 -10.35 19.94 5.82
C THR A 66 -11.06 21.27 6.09
N SER A 67 -12.32 21.25 6.47
CA SER A 67 -13.08 22.43 6.92
C SER A 67 -12.52 23.09 8.18
N ALA A 68 -11.86 22.32 9.04
CA ALA A 68 -11.22 22.81 10.26
C ALA A 68 -9.79 23.33 10.05
N TRP A 69 -9.22 23.18 8.85
CA TRP A 69 -7.86 23.66 8.57
C TRP A 69 -7.84 25.20 8.55
N SER A 70 -7.09 25.79 9.46
CA SER A 70 -6.97 27.24 9.52
C SER A 70 -6.30 27.79 8.27
N GLU A 71 -6.69 28.99 7.85
CA GLU A 71 -5.98 29.70 6.77
C GLU A 71 -4.49 29.88 7.13
N GLY A 72 -3.61 29.62 6.19
CA GLY A 72 -2.17 29.64 6.39
C GLY A 72 -1.58 28.39 7.04
N ALA A 73 -2.41 27.41 7.42
CA ALA A 73 -1.92 26.17 8.02
C ALA A 73 -1.24 25.26 6.99
N ALA A 74 -0.10 24.69 7.39
CA ALA A 74 0.51 23.54 6.72
C ALA A 74 0.09 22.25 7.42
N VAL A 75 -0.41 21.28 6.65
CA VAL A 75 -0.93 20.01 7.18
C VAL A 75 -0.20 18.85 6.53
N GLN A 76 0.27 17.90 7.35
CA GLN A 76 0.90 16.66 6.91
C GLN A 76 -0.12 15.54 6.99
N VAL A 77 -0.23 14.77 5.91
CA VAL A 77 -1.19 13.69 5.78
C VAL A 77 -0.45 12.41 5.38
N PRO A 78 -0.19 11.50 6.33
CA PRO A 78 0.34 10.18 6.00
C PRO A 78 -0.74 9.35 5.30
N VAL A 79 -0.36 8.72 4.21
CA VAL A 79 -1.23 7.84 3.40
C VAL A 79 -0.47 6.59 3.06
N ALA A 80 -1.13 5.44 3.18
CA ALA A 80 -0.57 4.17 2.76
C ALA A 80 -1.62 3.30 2.08
N PHE A 81 -1.19 2.50 1.11
CA PHE A 81 -2.01 1.49 0.45
C PHE A 81 -1.13 0.35 -0.08
N TYR A 82 -1.72 -0.82 -0.27
CA TYR A 82 -0.99 -1.98 -0.77
C TYR A 82 -0.97 -2.01 -2.30
N LEU A 83 0.22 -2.29 -2.86
CA LEU A 83 0.36 -2.60 -4.27
C LEU A 83 -0.21 -4.00 -4.53
N PRO A 84 -1.02 -4.20 -5.58
CA PRO A 84 -1.46 -5.56 -5.94
C PRO A 84 -0.27 -6.49 -6.17
N GLY A 85 -0.33 -7.71 -5.62
CA GLY A 85 0.75 -8.70 -5.80
C GLY A 85 0.91 -9.17 -7.25
N SER A 86 -0.14 -9.02 -8.06
CA SER A 86 -0.16 -9.32 -9.49
C SER A 86 0.33 -8.16 -10.38
N LEU A 87 0.74 -7.04 -9.78
CA LEU A 87 1.15 -5.87 -10.55
C LEU A 87 2.40 -6.18 -11.39
N PRO A 88 2.35 -6.01 -12.73
CA PRO A 88 3.48 -6.28 -13.60
C PRO A 88 4.68 -5.36 -13.31
N SER A 89 5.88 -5.83 -13.64
CA SER A 89 7.05 -4.95 -13.66
C SER A 89 6.87 -3.82 -14.67
N GLY A 90 7.19 -2.59 -14.28
CA GLY A 90 7.04 -1.44 -15.15
C GLY A 90 7.20 -0.11 -14.47
N GLN A 91 6.97 0.95 -15.25
CA GLN A 91 6.92 2.32 -14.76
C GLN A 91 5.46 2.72 -14.52
N TYR A 92 5.23 3.28 -13.36
CA TYR A 92 3.92 3.76 -12.91
C TYR A 92 4.03 5.22 -12.50
N ARG A 93 2.90 5.94 -12.50
CA ARG A 93 2.86 7.33 -12.05
C ARG A 93 2.03 7.42 -10.78
N LEU A 94 2.59 8.06 -9.76
CA LEU A 94 1.87 8.39 -8.54
C LEU A 94 1.24 9.78 -8.70
N ALA A 95 -0.06 9.88 -8.44
CA ALA A 95 -0.80 11.13 -8.58
C ALA A 95 -1.80 11.29 -7.44
N ALA A 96 -2.02 12.53 -7.01
CA ALA A 96 -2.90 12.86 -5.90
C ALA A 96 -3.86 14.01 -6.25
N GLY A 97 -4.96 14.09 -5.50
CA GLY A 97 -5.92 15.19 -5.61
C GLY A 97 -6.98 15.14 -4.53
N PHE A 98 -7.99 15.99 -4.68
CA PHE A 98 -9.14 16.03 -3.79
C PHE A 98 -10.35 15.36 -4.44
N LEU A 99 -11.18 14.78 -3.59
CA LEU A 99 -12.46 14.19 -3.93
C LEU A 99 -13.55 14.91 -3.14
N ASP A 100 -14.59 15.34 -3.83
CA ASP A 100 -15.81 15.84 -3.19
C ASP A 100 -16.67 14.63 -2.77
N PRO A 101 -16.83 14.38 -1.45
CA PRO A 101 -17.58 13.23 -0.98
C PRO A 101 -19.07 13.30 -1.31
N ALA A 102 -19.62 14.51 -1.48
CA ALA A 102 -21.03 14.71 -1.78
C ALA A 102 -21.37 14.41 -3.24
N GLY A 103 -20.45 14.69 -4.17
CA GLY A 103 -20.67 14.53 -5.61
C GLY A 103 -19.79 13.49 -6.30
N GLY A 104 -18.84 12.87 -5.58
CA GLY A 104 -17.86 11.95 -6.18
C GLY A 104 -16.92 12.62 -7.20
N SER A 105 -16.97 13.95 -7.27
CA SER A 105 -16.20 14.73 -8.24
C SER A 105 -14.73 14.81 -7.82
N LYS A 106 -13.82 14.38 -8.68
CA LYS A 106 -12.37 14.46 -8.44
C LYS A 106 -11.78 15.72 -9.06
N THR A 107 -10.90 16.39 -8.35
CA THR A 107 -10.06 17.42 -8.98
C THR A 107 -9.08 16.76 -9.96
N PRO A 108 -8.60 17.50 -10.98
CA PRO A 108 -7.54 17.00 -11.82
C PRO A 108 -6.35 16.52 -10.96
N PRO A 109 -5.77 15.35 -11.27
CA PRO A 109 -4.65 14.81 -10.51
C PRO A 109 -3.40 15.68 -10.66
N VAL A 110 -2.65 15.82 -9.58
CA VAL A 110 -1.29 16.34 -9.58
C VAL A 110 -0.36 15.16 -9.58
N GLU A 111 0.45 15.02 -10.62
CA GLU A 111 1.48 14.00 -10.70
C GLU A 111 2.58 14.31 -9.67
N LEU A 112 2.94 13.31 -8.86
CA LEU A 112 3.93 13.42 -7.80
C LEU A 112 5.28 12.82 -8.23
N ALA A 113 5.25 11.61 -8.78
CA ALA A 113 6.43 10.86 -9.19
C ALA A 113 6.15 9.81 -10.26
N ALA A 114 7.23 9.41 -10.94
CA ALA A 114 7.32 8.14 -11.63
C ALA A 114 7.97 7.10 -10.69
N LEU A 115 7.36 5.91 -10.59
CA LEU A 115 7.79 4.83 -9.71
C LEU A 115 8.06 3.57 -10.54
N ALA A 116 9.24 2.97 -10.36
CA ALA A 116 9.52 1.65 -10.89
C ALA A 116 8.91 0.60 -9.95
N VAL A 117 8.17 -0.34 -10.50
CA VAL A 117 7.64 -1.49 -9.77
C VAL A 117 8.23 -2.77 -10.36
N GLN A 118 8.62 -3.69 -9.49
CA GLN A 118 9.05 -5.03 -9.84
C GLN A 118 7.96 -6.03 -9.44
N GLN A 119 7.57 -6.85 -10.40
CA GLN A 119 6.61 -7.93 -10.15
C GLN A 119 7.19 -8.93 -9.14
N ARG A 120 6.36 -9.38 -8.21
CA ARG A 120 6.71 -10.48 -7.32
C ARG A 120 6.71 -11.79 -8.10
N VAL A 121 7.85 -12.46 -8.12
CA VAL A 121 7.93 -13.81 -8.69
C VAL A 121 7.38 -14.78 -7.65
N GLY A 122 6.25 -15.43 -7.96
CA GLY A 122 5.70 -16.51 -7.15
C GLY A 122 6.45 -17.83 -7.40
N SER A 123 6.62 -18.64 -6.35
CA SER A 123 7.02 -20.03 -6.51
C SER A 123 5.78 -20.89 -6.78
N PHE A 124 5.80 -21.66 -7.87
CA PHE A 124 4.74 -22.59 -8.22
C PHE A 124 5.09 -24.04 -7.83
N THR A 125 6.23 -24.23 -7.17
CA THR A 125 6.63 -25.53 -6.62
C THR A 125 6.24 -25.54 -5.16
N LEU A 126 5.45 -26.55 -4.74
CA LEU A 126 5.09 -26.73 -3.33
C LEU A 126 6.38 -26.90 -2.51
N PRO A 127 6.57 -26.13 -1.47
CA PRO A 127 7.71 -26.29 -0.56
C PRO A 127 7.59 -27.62 0.20
N SER A 128 8.73 -28.12 0.66
CA SER A 128 8.79 -29.30 1.53
C SER A 128 9.32 -28.85 2.90
N PRO A 129 8.45 -28.37 3.79
CA PRO A 129 8.86 -27.95 5.13
C PRO A 129 9.39 -29.14 5.93
N SER A 130 10.32 -28.90 6.86
CA SER A 130 10.84 -29.95 7.74
C SER A 130 9.82 -30.45 8.75
N HIS A 131 8.79 -29.61 9.02
CA HIS A 131 7.65 -29.96 9.88
C HIS A 131 6.34 -29.77 9.11
N PRO A 132 5.96 -30.74 8.23
CA PRO A 132 4.73 -30.66 7.45
C PRO A 132 3.52 -30.96 8.33
N PHE A 133 2.38 -30.31 8.09
CA PHE A 133 1.11 -30.68 8.66
C PHE A 133 0.46 -31.80 7.86
N ALA A 134 0.05 -32.87 8.55
CA ALA A 134 -0.69 -33.99 7.90
C ALA A 134 -2.08 -33.53 7.44
N ASP A 135 -2.71 -32.60 8.18
CA ASP A 135 -3.97 -31.95 7.84
C ASP A 135 -3.71 -30.43 7.91
N PRO A 136 -3.37 -29.79 6.77
CA PRO A 136 -2.99 -28.40 6.75
C PRO A 136 -4.11 -27.48 7.25
N PRO A 137 -3.87 -26.68 8.30
CA PRO A 137 -4.82 -25.64 8.72
C PRO A 137 -5.18 -24.69 7.58
N GLN A 138 -6.48 -24.36 7.49
CA GLN A 138 -7.03 -23.55 6.41
C GLN A 138 -7.31 -22.13 6.89
N LEU A 139 -6.94 -21.16 6.07
CA LEU A 139 -7.37 -19.77 6.22
C LEU A 139 -8.57 -19.52 5.28
N GLY A 140 -9.75 -19.92 5.72
CA GLY A 140 -10.95 -19.94 4.90
C GLY A 140 -10.75 -20.75 3.62
N THR A 141 -11.15 -20.20 2.48
CA THR A 141 -10.93 -20.78 1.14
C THR A 141 -9.67 -20.25 0.44
N HIS A 142 -8.87 -19.44 1.13
CA HIS A 142 -7.82 -18.64 0.50
C HIS A 142 -6.43 -19.25 0.58
N ALA A 143 -6.09 -19.92 1.67
CA ALA A 143 -4.78 -20.50 1.85
C ALA A 143 -4.76 -21.69 2.78
N HIS A 144 -3.76 -22.57 2.61
CA HIS A 144 -3.41 -23.66 3.51
C HIS A 144 -2.02 -23.41 4.11
N LEU A 145 -1.86 -23.62 5.41
CA LEU A 145 -0.56 -23.66 6.04
C LEU A 145 0.02 -25.08 5.90
N LEU A 146 1.00 -25.24 5.01
CA LEU A 146 1.56 -26.55 4.68
C LEU A 146 2.46 -27.11 5.79
N GLY A 147 3.14 -26.23 6.52
CA GLY A 147 4.07 -26.59 7.57
C GLY A 147 5.02 -25.44 7.91
N TYR A 148 6.08 -25.76 8.63
CA TYR A 148 7.06 -24.77 9.06
C TYR A 148 8.46 -25.35 9.17
N ASP A 149 9.47 -24.46 9.15
CA ASP A 149 10.84 -24.74 9.51
C ASP A 149 11.21 -23.94 10.75
N LEU A 150 12.14 -24.48 11.53
CA LEU A 150 12.77 -23.81 12.67
C LEU A 150 14.27 -23.72 12.40
N ALA A 151 14.82 -22.53 12.56
CA ALA A 151 16.27 -22.30 12.53
C ALA A 151 16.70 -21.49 13.75
N GLU A 152 17.86 -21.80 14.31
CA GLU A 152 18.48 -20.97 15.33
C GLU A 152 19.40 -19.96 14.65
N THR A 153 19.20 -18.69 14.94
CA THR A 153 20.04 -17.62 14.42
C THR A 153 21.35 -17.50 15.21
N ALA A 154 22.34 -16.84 14.65
CA ALA A 154 23.68 -16.71 15.28
C ALA A 154 23.65 -15.96 16.64
N ASP A 155 22.60 -15.18 16.89
CA ASP A 155 22.34 -14.45 18.15
C ASP A 155 21.47 -15.24 19.14
N GLY A 156 21.19 -16.52 18.86
CA GLY A 156 20.44 -17.42 19.73
C GLY A 156 18.92 -17.21 19.70
N GLN A 157 18.41 -16.53 18.68
CA GLN A 157 16.97 -16.41 18.45
C GLN A 157 16.48 -17.59 17.62
N THR A 158 15.20 -17.95 17.76
CA THR A 158 14.56 -18.93 16.90
C THR A 158 13.84 -18.22 15.77
N GLU A 159 14.22 -18.52 14.54
CA GLU A 159 13.52 -18.11 13.32
C GLU A 159 12.49 -19.17 12.94
N VAL A 160 11.27 -18.75 12.70
CA VAL A 160 10.17 -19.61 12.24
C VAL A 160 9.80 -19.23 10.83
N THR A 161 9.98 -20.15 9.87
CA THR A 161 9.53 -19.97 8.49
C THR A 161 8.22 -20.71 8.27
N LEU A 162 7.14 -20.02 7.92
CA LEU A 162 5.83 -20.59 7.63
C LEU A 162 5.64 -20.77 6.13
N TYR A 163 5.16 -21.93 5.69
CA TYR A 163 4.94 -22.27 4.28
C TYR A 163 3.44 -22.32 3.98
N TRP A 164 3.02 -21.46 3.05
CA TRP A 164 1.62 -21.32 2.67
C TRP A 164 1.40 -21.70 1.22
N GLU A 165 0.36 -22.51 0.96
CA GLU A 165 -0.24 -22.67 -0.35
C GLU A 165 -1.36 -21.63 -0.50
N VAL A 166 -1.23 -20.72 -1.46
CA VAL A 166 -2.26 -19.73 -1.74
C VAL A 166 -3.18 -20.25 -2.82
N LEU A 167 -4.47 -20.41 -2.49
CA LEU A 167 -5.51 -20.90 -3.40
C LEU A 167 -6.23 -19.76 -4.09
N GLN A 168 -6.41 -18.63 -3.38
CA GLN A 168 -7.07 -17.43 -3.87
C GLN A 168 -6.42 -16.18 -3.28
N PRO A 169 -6.51 -15.02 -3.96
CA PRO A 169 -5.97 -13.77 -3.41
C PRO A 169 -6.55 -13.47 -2.02
N LEU A 170 -5.67 -13.12 -1.08
CA LEU A 170 -6.04 -12.67 0.26
C LEU A 170 -6.25 -11.15 0.24
N LEU A 171 -7.50 -10.72 0.29
CA LEU A 171 -7.90 -9.32 0.37
C LEU A 171 -8.98 -9.16 1.42
N PRO A 172 -8.88 -8.23 2.37
CA PRO A 172 -7.76 -7.32 2.65
C PRO A 172 -6.53 -8.03 3.23
N PRO A 173 -5.42 -7.31 3.46
CA PRO A 173 -4.22 -7.90 4.08
C PRO A 173 -4.54 -8.56 5.42
N HIS A 174 -3.96 -9.73 5.67
CA HIS A 174 -4.13 -10.48 6.90
C HIS A 174 -2.85 -10.46 7.71
N HIS A 175 -2.98 -10.42 9.03
CA HIS A 175 -1.86 -10.54 9.96
C HIS A 175 -1.79 -11.97 10.48
N ILE A 176 -0.57 -12.50 10.53
CA ILE A 176 -0.29 -13.82 11.09
C ILE A 176 0.30 -13.62 12.48
N PHE A 177 -0.25 -14.32 13.46
CA PHE A 177 0.27 -14.35 14.83
C PHE A 177 0.91 -15.71 15.08
N VAL A 178 2.12 -15.69 15.65
CA VAL A 178 2.83 -16.89 16.14
C VAL A 178 2.95 -16.75 17.65
N HIS A 179 2.48 -17.77 18.40
CA HIS A 179 2.51 -17.83 19.86
C HIS A 179 3.46 -18.91 20.36
#